data_d91edcff16de277b8cc86cd97c31b260
#
_entry.id   d91edcff16de277b8cc86cd97c31b260
#
_cell.length_a   1.000
_cell.length_b   1.000
_cell.length_c   1.000
_cell.angle_alpha   90.00
_cell.angle_beta   90.00
_cell.angle_gamma   90.00
#
_symmetry.space_group_name_H-M   'P 1'
#
loop_
_entity.id
_entity.type
_entity.pdbx_description
1 polymer ?
#
loop_
_entity_poly.entity_id
_entity_poly.type
_entity_poly.pdbx_seq_one_letter_code
_entity_poly.pdbx_strand_id
1 'polypeptide(L)'
;EHAEVFGNYYGTALSTVESTLRQDHDIILEIDWQGAQQVRRLYPNAVSIFIIPPSRAALRNRLQARGQDSDEVITQRLNGAIADMSHFIEFDFVVINDDFDTALENLRSIVEASRLRQSVQTIRHGERIQSLLSS
;
A
#
# COMPACT_ATOMS: atom_id res chain seq x y z
N GLU A 1 4.24 18.88 -10.05
CA GLU A 1 5.52 18.24 -10.44
C GLU A 1 5.48 16.73 -10.28
N HIS A 2 5.13 16.25 -9.09
CA HIS A 2 5.05 14.81 -8.86
C HIS A 2 3.93 14.15 -9.66
N ALA A 3 2.85 14.85 -9.93
CA ALA A 3 1.74 14.32 -10.71
C ALA A 3 2.10 14.11 -12.18
N GLU A 4 2.92 14.99 -12.76
CA GLU A 4 3.33 14.87 -14.16
C GLU A 4 4.39 13.79 -14.37
N VAL A 5 5.42 13.76 -13.53
CA VAL A 5 6.43 12.71 -13.54
C VAL A 5 5.79 11.36 -13.20
N PHE A 6 4.89 11.36 -12.25
CA PHE A 6 4.13 10.18 -11.84
C PHE A 6 3.19 9.70 -12.95
N GLY A 7 2.59 10.63 -13.74
CA GLY A 7 1.75 10.28 -14.89
C GLY A 7 2.52 9.52 -15.98
N ASN A 8 3.71 9.98 -16.36
CA ASN A 8 4.57 9.31 -17.33
C ASN A 8 5.13 8.00 -16.79
N TYR A 9 5.54 7.98 -15.54
CA TYR A 9 6.01 6.79 -14.85
C TYR A 9 4.88 5.78 -14.68
N TYR A 10 3.67 6.27 -14.45
CA TYR A 10 2.48 5.45 -14.25
C TYR A 10 2.08 4.68 -15.50
N GLY A 11 2.18 5.28 -16.67
CA GLY A 11 1.90 4.60 -17.93
C GLY A 11 2.82 3.41 -18.16
N THR A 12 4.12 3.57 -17.87
CA THR A 12 5.09 2.48 -17.96
C THR A 12 4.86 1.43 -16.87
N ALA A 13 4.60 1.87 -15.64
CA ALA A 13 4.32 0.97 -14.52
C ALA A 13 3.03 0.18 -14.73
N LEU A 14 2.00 0.78 -15.33
CA LEU A 14 0.74 0.10 -15.60
C LEU A 14 0.92 -1.13 -16.50
N SER A 15 1.67 -0.99 -17.60
CA SER A 15 1.91 -2.13 -18.48
C SER A 15 2.73 -3.23 -17.78
N THR A 16 3.68 -2.86 -16.92
CA THR A 16 4.43 -3.81 -16.09
C THR A 16 3.52 -4.51 -15.09
N VAL A 17 2.64 -3.76 -14.43
CA VAL A 17 1.66 -4.30 -13.48
C VAL A 17 0.75 -5.31 -14.17
N GLU A 18 0.19 -4.94 -15.30
CA GLU A 18 -0.70 -5.83 -16.06
C GLU A 18 0.01 -7.10 -16.51
N SER A 19 1.24 -6.98 -17.02
CA SER A 19 2.05 -8.12 -17.43
C SER A 19 2.34 -9.06 -16.25
N THR A 20 2.71 -8.52 -15.11
CA THR A 20 3.03 -9.30 -13.91
C THR A 20 1.79 -9.98 -13.34
N LEU A 21 0.66 -9.31 -13.33
CA LEU A 21 -0.60 -9.90 -12.87
C LEU A 21 -1.07 -11.04 -13.78
N ARG A 22 -0.84 -10.92 -15.08
CA ARG A 22 -1.14 -12.01 -16.05
C ARG A 22 -0.29 -13.25 -15.80
N GLN A 23 0.90 -13.08 -15.22
CA GLN A 23 1.78 -14.18 -14.84
C GLN A 23 1.44 -14.78 -13.47
N ASP A 24 0.32 -14.40 -12.90
CA ASP A 24 -0.17 -14.90 -11.60
C ASP A 24 0.74 -14.51 -10.42
N HIS A 25 1.40 -13.36 -10.53
CA HIS A 25 2.24 -12.79 -9.48
C HIS A 25 1.53 -11.64 -8.79
N ASP A 26 1.75 -11.49 -7.48
CA ASP A 26 1.34 -10.32 -6.74
C ASP A 26 2.32 -9.17 -6.96
N ILE A 27 1.83 -7.94 -6.89
CA ILE A 27 2.66 -6.74 -6.97
C ILE A 27 2.42 -5.89 -5.73
N ILE A 28 3.51 -5.42 -5.15
CA ILE A 28 3.49 -4.44 -4.06
C ILE A 28 3.95 -3.11 -4.63
N LEU A 29 3.13 -2.08 -4.44
CA LEU A 29 3.46 -0.72 -4.82
C LEU A 29 3.69 0.12 -3.57
N GLU A 30 4.84 0.78 -3.50
CA GLU A 30 5.15 1.77 -2.47
C GLU A 30 4.84 3.15 -3.03
N ILE A 31 3.70 3.69 -2.67
CA ILE A 31 3.19 4.94 -3.23
C ILE A 31 2.57 5.78 -2.12
N ASP A 32 2.38 7.06 -2.38
CA ASP A 32 1.68 7.96 -1.47
C ASP A 32 0.15 7.79 -1.58
N TRP A 33 -0.58 8.53 -0.74
CA TRP A 33 -2.04 8.45 -0.73
C TRP A 33 -2.67 8.92 -2.07
N GLN A 34 -2.02 9.85 -2.77
CA GLN A 34 -2.50 10.31 -4.09
C GLN A 34 -2.35 9.19 -5.12
N GLY A 35 -1.20 8.54 -5.13
CA GLY A 35 -0.97 7.37 -5.98
C GLY A 35 -1.92 6.23 -5.65
N ALA A 36 -2.21 6.02 -4.38
CA ALA A 36 -3.16 5.00 -3.95
C ALA A 36 -4.57 5.28 -4.46
N GLN A 37 -4.99 6.55 -4.49
CA GLN A 37 -6.28 6.93 -5.09
C GLN A 37 -6.35 6.55 -6.56
N GLN A 38 -5.28 6.79 -7.31
CA GLN A 38 -5.20 6.44 -8.73
C GLN A 38 -5.25 4.94 -8.95
N VAL A 39 -4.49 4.18 -8.17
CA VAL A 39 -4.50 2.70 -8.25
C VAL A 39 -5.90 2.17 -7.95
N ARG A 40 -6.56 2.72 -6.95
CA ARG A 40 -7.91 2.27 -6.57
C ARG A 40 -8.93 2.49 -7.68
N ARG A 41 -8.78 3.56 -8.45
CA ARG A 41 -9.64 3.81 -9.63
C ARG A 41 -9.40 2.81 -10.74
N LEU A 42 -8.14 2.44 -10.99
CA LEU A 42 -7.76 1.50 -12.05
C LEU A 42 -8.01 0.05 -11.63
N TYR A 43 -7.80 -0.26 -10.36
CA TYR A 43 -7.93 -1.59 -9.78
C TYR A 43 -8.77 -1.53 -8.50
N PRO A 44 -10.11 -1.53 -8.62
CA PRO A 44 -10.98 -1.41 -7.44
C PRO A 44 -10.79 -2.52 -6.40
N ASN A 45 -10.26 -3.67 -6.82
CA ASN A 45 -10.01 -4.81 -5.93
C ASN A 45 -8.61 -4.80 -5.32
N ALA A 46 -7.79 -3.79 -5.62
CA ALA A 46 -6.48 -3.65 -5.01
C ALA A 46 -6.63 -3.48 -3.49
N VAL A 47 -5.74 -4.13 -2.75
CA VAL A 47 -5.69 -4.01 -1.29
C VAL A 47 -4.77 -2.85 -0.95
N SER A 48 -5.27 -1.92 -0.17
CA SER A 48 -4.51 -0.75 0.24
C SER A 48 -4.19 -0.79 1.74
N ILE A 49 -2.94 -0.52 2.06
CA ILE A 49 -2.42 -0.58 3.42
C ILE A 49 -1.76 0.76 3.73
N PHE A 50 -2.21 1.39 4.79
CA PHE A 50 -1.63 2.64 5.27
C PHE A 50 -0.74 2.36 6.48
N ILE A 51 0.50 2.83 6.42
CA ILE A 51 1.46 2.59 7.51
C ILE A 51 1.65 3.90 8.27
N ILE A 52 1.43 3.85 9.57
CA ILE A 52 1.57 5.04 10.44
C ILE A 52 2.61 4.79 11.54
N PRO A 53 3.25 5.85 12.03
CA PRO A 53 4.12 5.75 13.19
C PRO A 53 3.29 5.54 14.48
N PRO A 54 3.90 5.07 15.57
CA PRO A 54 3.18 4.84 16.83
C PRO A 54 2.79 6.12 17.56
N SER A 55 3.48 7.23 17.30
CA SER A 55 3.23 8.51 17.94
C SER A 55 3.86 9.66 17.15
N ARG A 56 3.43 10.89 17.44
CA ARG A 56 4.06 12.10 16.88
C ARG A 56 5.52 12.22 17.31
N ALA A 57 5.82 11.87 18.56
CA ALA A 57 7.18 11.91 19.08
C ALA A 57 8.09 10.94 18.32
N ALA A 58 7.63 9.72 18.07
CA ALA A 58 8.37 8.74 17.28
C ALA A 58 8.61 9.23 15.87
N LEU A 59 7.59 9.81 15.22
CA LEU A 59 7.71 10.38 13.88
C LEU A 59 8.75 11.51 13.86
N ARG A 60 8.67 12.42 14.82
CA ARG A 60 9.64 13.51 14.93
C ARG A 60 11.07 13.00 15.09
N ASN A 61 11.27 12.01 15.96
CA ASN A 61 12.57 11.39 16.18
C ASN A 61 13.10 10.72 14.90
N ARG A 62 12.26 10.06 14.15
CA ARG A 62 12.63 9.42 12.88
C ARG A 62 12.99 10.44 11.81
N LEU A 63 12.27 11.56 11.75
CA LEU A 63 12.59 12.66 10.83
C LEU A 63 13.92 13.32 11.20
N GLN A 64 14.18 13.50 12.50
CA GLN A 64 15.45 14.05 12.98
C GLN A 64 16.64 13.13 12.67
N ALA A 65 16.47 11.82 12.83
CA ALA A 65 17.52 10.85 12.61
C ALA A 65 17.94 10.72 11.13
N ARG A 66 17.06 11.05 10.19
CA ARG A 66 17.31 10.91 8.75
C ARG A 66 18.09 12.03 8.12
N GLY A 67 18.22 13.18 8.76
CA GLY A 67 18.82 14.33 8.12
C GLY A 67 19.48 15.32 9.07
N GLN A 68 20.17 16.27 8.47
CA GLN A 68 20.78 17.42 9.14
C GLN A 68 19.88 18.65 9.00
N ASP A 69 18.57 18.42 8.98
CA ASP A 69 17.60 19.49 8.77
C ASP A 69 17.42 20.32 10.04
N SER A 70 17.11 21.60 9.86
CA SER A 70 16.77 22.49 10.93
C SER A 70 15.45 22.09 11.60
N ASP A 71 15.22 22.56 12.82
CA ASP A 71 13.97 22.31 13.54
C ASP A 71 12.75 22.83 12.78
N GLU A 72 12.90 23.92 12.04
CA GLU A 72 11.82 24.46 11.21
C GLU A 72 11.42 23.50 10.09
N VAL A 73 12.41 22.94 9.40
CA VAL A 73 12.17 21.95 8.32
C VAL A 73 11.53 20.70 8.87
N ILE A 74 12.00 20.23 10.02
CA ILE A 74 11.43 19.05 10.70
C ILE A 74 9.98 19.31 11.08
N THR A 75 9.68 20.48 11.63
CA THR A 75 8.31 20.87 11.99
C THR A 75 7.40 20.92 10.76
N GLN A 76 7.87 21.46 9.65
CA GLN A 76 7.12 21.50 8.39
C GLN A 76 6.85 20.08 7.88
N ARG A 77 7.85 19.18 7.91
CA ARG A 77 7.68 17.80 7.50
C ARG A 77 6.72 17.05 8.42
N LEU A 78 6.80 17.32 9.71
CA LEU A 78 5.88 16.70 10.68
C LEU A 78 4.44 17.13 10.41
N ASN A 79 4.20 18.41 10.18
CA ASN A 79 2.87 18.92 9.86
C ASN A 79 2.34 18.36 8.54
N GLY A 80 3.19 18.26 7.53
CA GLY A 80 2.85 17.64 6.26
C GLY A 80 2.48 16.16 6.42
N ALA A 81 3.26 15.42 7.20
CA ALA A 81 2.99 14.02 7.48
C ALA A 81 1.67 13.83 8.24
N ILE A 82 1.37 14.72 9.18
CA ILE A 82 0.10 14.66 9.92
C ILE A 82 -1.08 14.91 8.97
N ALA A 83 -0.95 15.88 8.06
CA ALA A 83 -1.98 16.11 7.04
C ALA A 83 -2.16 14.89 6.13
N ASP A 84 -1.07 14.28 5.69
CA ASP A 84 -1.11 13.08 4.87
C ASP A 84 -1.75 11.90 5.62
N MET A 85 -1.47 11.76 6.90
CA MET A 85 -2.04 10.69 7.73
C MET A 85 -3.55 10.79 7.89
N SER A 86 -4.15 11.95 7.66
CA SER A 86 -5.62 12.09 7.67
C SER A 86 -6.30 11.26 6.58
N HIS A 87 -5.57 10.85 5.55
CA HIS A 87 -6.06 10.02 4.46
C HIS A 87 -6.14 8.53 4.80
N PHE A 88 -5.76 8.13 6.01
CA PHE A 88 -5.81 6.73 6.43
C PHE A 88 -7.20 6.09 6.23
N ILE A 89 -8.24 6.88 6.37
CA ILE A 89 -9.63 6.44 6.26
C ILE A 89 -9.97 5.91 4.86
N GLU A 90 -9.20 6.29 3.85
CA GLU A 90 -9.40 5.85 2.47
C GLU A 90 -8.81 4.45 2.19
N PHE A 91 -8.08 3.88 3.15
CA PHE A 91 -7.35 2.63 3.00
C PHE A 91 -8.08 1.46 3.65
N ASP A 92 -7.83 0.26 3.14
CA ASP A 92 -8.44 -0.96 3.66
C ASP A 92 -7.87 -1.38 5.01
N PHE A 93 -6.58 -1.16 5.22
CA PHE A 93 -5.87 -1.57 6.42
C PHE A 93 -4.97 -0.46 6.92
N VAL A 94 -4.76 -0.44 8.23
CA VAL A 94 -3.80 0.44 8.89
C VAL A 94 -2.82 -0.42 9.69
N VAL A 95 -1.53 -0.22 9.44
CA VAL A 95 -0.46 -0.90 10.20
C VAL A 95 0.31 0.14 10.98
N ILE A 96 0.45 -0.09 12.29
CA ILE A 96 1.24 0.77 13.16
C ILE A 96 2.68 0.26 13.16
N ASN A 97 3.60 1.08 12.65
CA ASN A 97 5.02 0.74 12.58
C ASN A 97 5.75 1.19 13.84
N ASP A 98 5.47 0.50 14.94
CA ASP A 98 6.17 0.68 16.20
C ASP A 98 7.38 -0.27 16.26
N ASP A 99 7.12 -1.55 16.31
CA ASP A 99 8.12 -2.59 16.22
C ASP A 99 8.15 -3.14 14.78
N PHE A 100 9.34 -3.17 14.20
CA PHE A 100 9.51 -3.57 12.79
C PHE A 100 8.99 -4.99 12.55
N ASP A 101 9.35 -5.94 13.42
CA ASP A 101 8.97 -7.34 13.24
C ASP A 101 7.46 -7.53 13.35
N THR A 102 6.82 -6.85 14.28
CA THR A 102 5.36 -6.86 14.41
C THR A 102 4.67 -6.26 13.20
N ALA A 103 5.16 -5.14 12.70
CA ALA A 103 4.62 -4.51 11.50
C ALA A 103 4.78 -5.42 10.28
N LEU A 104 5.91 -6.09 10.14
CA LEU A 104 6.16 -7.04 9.06
C LEU A 104 5.19 -8.22 9.14
N GLU A 105 4.95 -8.77 10.34
CA GLU A 105 3.98 -9.84 10.53
C GLU A 105 2.56 -9.39 10.18
N ASN A 106 2.19 -8.17 10.52
CA ASN A 106 0.90 -7.61 10.14
C ASN A 106 0.76 -7.50 8.62
N LEU A 107 1.79 -7.01 7.93
CA LEU A 107 1.79 -6.95 6.47
C LEU A 107 1.66 -8.34 5.84
N ARG A 108 2.41 -9.32 6.36
CA ARG A 108 2.33 -10.70 5.91
C ARG A 108 0.92 -11.27 6.08
N SER A 109 0.30 -11.05 7.22
CA SER A 109 -1.06 -11.50 7.51
C SER A 109 -2.07 -10.92 6.52
N ILE A 110 -1.93 -9.64 6.17
CA ILE A 110 -2.81 -9.00 5.19
C ILE A 110 -2.64 -9.63 3.80
N VAL A 111 -1.41 -9.84 3.37
CA VAL A 111 -1.11 -10.46 2.08
C VAL A 111 -1.68 -11.87 2.02
N GLU A 112 -1.44 -12.68 3.04
CA GLU A 112 -1.92 -14.06 3.11
C GLU A 112 -3.45 -14.12 3.11
N ALA A 113 -4.12 -13.30 3.91
CA ALA A 113 -5.57 -13.24 3.94
C ALA A 113 -6.16 -12.77 2.61
N SER A 114 -5.52 -11.80 1.97
CA SER A 114 -5.97 -11.26 0.69
C SER A 114 -5.94 -12.30 -0.42
N ARG A 115 -4.97 -13.21 -0.41
CA ARG A 115 -4.87 -14.33 -1.36
C ARG A 115 -6.01 -15.34 -1.19
N LEU A 116 -6.63 -15.39 -0.03
CA LEU A 116 -7.70 -16.33 0.28
C LEU A 116 -9.10 -15.75 0.06
N ARG A 117 -9.22 -14.53 -0.43
CA ARG A 117 -10.52 -13.96 -0.78
C ARG A 117 -11.25 -14.83 -1.80
N GLN A 118 -12.55 -14.94 -1.66
CA GLN A 118 -13.38 -15.72 -2.56
C GLN A 118 -13.13 -15.36 -4.03
N SER A 119 -13.06 -14.06 -4.34
CA SER A 119 -12.83 -13.57 -5.71
C SER A 119 -11.48 -14.02 -6.28
N VAL A 120 -10.44 -14.04 -5.47
CA VAL A 120 -9.09 -14.50 -5.86
C VAL A 120 -9.07 -16.01 -6.03
N GLN A 121 -9.64 -16.74 -5.07
CA GLN A 121 -9.69 -18.19 -5.09
C GLN A 121 -10.52 -18.74 -6.26
N THR A 122 -11.60 -18.04 -6.60
CA THR A 122 -12.43 -18.40 -7.76
C THR A 122 -11.66 -18.31 -9.08
N ILE A 123 -10.81 -17.30 -9.22
CA ILE A 123 -9.97 -17.15 -10.41
C ILE A 123 -8.86 -18.23 -10.41
N ARG A 124 -8.17 -18.37 -9.29
CA ARG A 124 -7.01 -19.25 -9.18
C ARG A 124 -7.37 -20.73 -9.21
N HIS A 125 -8.48 -21.10 -8.60
CA HIS A 125 -8.92 -22.49 -8.44
C HIS A 125 -10.30 -22.76 -9.07
N GLY A 126 -10.68 -21.97 -10.08
CA GLY A 126 -12.00 -22.05 -10.71
C GLY A 126 -12.33 -23.44 -11.25
N GLU A 127 -11.38 -24.08 -11.94
CA GLU A 127 -11.58 -25.43 -12.49
C GLU A 127 -11.84 -26.46 -11.39
N ARG A 128 -11.07 -26.40 -10.31
CA ARG A 128 -11.25 -27.29 -9.16
C ARG A 128 -12.62 -27.09 -8.52
N ILE A 129 -13.01 -25.84 -8.32
CA ILE A 129 -14.31 -25.51 -7.72
C ILE A 129 -15.44 -26.01 -8.63
N GLN A 130 -15.35 -25.77 -9.93
CA GLN A 130 -16.35 -26.25 -10.88
C GLN A 130 -16.47 -27.78 -10.90
N SER A 131 -15.35 -28.47 -10.84
CA SER A 131 -15.37 -29.94 -10.81
C SER A 131 -16.04 -30.49 -9.55
N LEU A 132 -15.98 -29.76 -8.44
CA LEU A 132 -16.67 -30.14 -7.20
C LEU A 132 -18.17 -29.89 -7.25
N LEU A 133 -18.60 -28.90 -8.03
CA LEU A 133 -19.99 -28.51 -8.14
C LEU A 133 -20.74 -29.22 -9.26
N SER A 134 -20.05 -29.79 -10.22
CA SER A 134 -20.66 -30.55 -11.32
C SER A 134 -20.80 -32.02 -10.95
N SER A 135 -21.96 -32.55 -11.29
CA SER A 135 -22.26 -33.98 -11.07
C SER A 135 -21.60 -34.88 -12.09
#